data_7e4acd939ebbfff94c0c8647d992d7cb
#
_entry.id   7e4acd939ebbfff94c0c8647d992d7cb
#
_cell.length_a   1.000
_cell.length_b   1.000
_cell.length_c   1.000
_cell.angle_alpha   90.00
_cell.angle_beta   90.00
_cell.angle_gamma   90.00
#
_symmetry.space_group_name_H-M   'P 1'
#
loop_
_entity.id
_entity.type
_entity.pdbx_description
1 polymer ?
#
loop_
_entity_poly.entity_id
_entity_poly.type
_entity_poly.pdbx_seq_one_letter_code
_entity_poly.pdbx_strand_id
1 'polypeptide(L)'
;MHRSISFALPLALAFVAGAALSPLAQRLLPSAQAQTAAAPPALTPMIIDVAALKDADLAATSNPDLRSKPFVVTEYGTLAVQIGNVAKHFHANAHEIQYIVEGSGTAWLGNERKEIRPGMLLVIPRGTHHAGTEASSGRFKAIAIKLPPQDPKDTTFVN
;
A
#
# COMPACT_ATOMS: atom_id res chain seq x y z
N MET A 1 -24.58 63.16 -4.35
CA MET A 1 -23.28 63.24 -5.02
C MET A 1 -22.29 62.46 -4.17
N HIS A 2 -22.08 61.17 -4.43
CA HIS A 2 -21.05 60.35 -3.80
C HIS A 2 -20.11 59.84 -4.90
N ARG A 3 -18.89 60.32 -4.84
CA ARG A 3 -17.82 59.90 -5.75
C ARG A 3 -17.19 58.62 -5.19
N SER A 4 -17.38 57.52 -5.90
CA SER A 4 -16.62 56.28 -5.65
C SER A 4 -15.22 56.44 -6.26
N ILE A 5 -14.22 56.36 -5.43
CA ILE A 5 -12.79 56.31 -5.84
C ILE A 5 -12.43 54.86 -5.97
N SER A 6 -12.25 54.38 -7.20
CA SER A 6 -11.71 53.04 -7.48
C SER A 6 -10.20 53.11 -7.37
N PHE A 7 -9.66 52.38 -6.39
CA PHE A 7 -8.22 52.08 -6.35
C PHE A 7 -7.93 50.82 -7.18
N ALA A 8 -7.51 51.06 -8.42
CA ALA A 8 -6.85 50.01 -9.19
C ALA A 8 -5.36 49.99 -8.82
N LEU A 9 -4.93 49.03 -8.05
CA LEU A 9 -3.53 48.83 -7.75
C LEU A 9 -2.90 47.93 -8.83
N PRO A 10 -1.76 48.27 -9.42
CA PRO A 10 -1.17 47.48 -10.50
C PRO A 10 -0.48 46.24 -9.94
N LEU A 11 -1.08 45.08 -10.20
CA LEU A 11 -0.48 43.77 -9.91
C LEU A 11 0.50 43.31 -11.01
N ALA A 12 1.00 44.23 -11.81
CA ALA A 12 1.78 43.90 -13.01
C ALA A 12 3.30 44.02 -12.85
N LEU A 13 3.82 44.43 -11.67
CA LEU A 13 5.27 44.66 -11.51
C LEU A 13 6.04 43.57 -10.75
N ALA A 14 5.38 42.51 -10.24
CA ALA A 14 6.06 41.46 -9.48
C ALA A 14 6.59 40.30 -10.35
N PHE A 15 6.25 40.23 -11.64
CA PHE A 15 6.61 39.09 -12.50
C PHE A 15 7.86 39.29 -13.36
N VAL A 16 8.43 40.50 -13.41
CA VAL A 16 9.62 40.77 -14.27
C VAL A 16 10.95 40.74 -13.50
N ALA A 17 10.92 40.75 -12.17
CA ALA A 17 12.15 40.70 -11.36
C ALA A 17 12.68 39.27 -11.13
N GLY A 18 11.94 38.22 -11.49
CA GLY A 18 12.34 36.82 -11.31
C GLY A 18 13.19 36.21 -12.45
N ALA A 19 13.34 36.91 -13.58
CA ALA A 19 14.01 36.37 -14.78
C ALA A 19 15.48 36.75 -14.96
N ALA A 20 16.05 37.47 -14.01
CA ALA A 20 17.47 37.91 -14.09
C ALA A 20 18.33 37.30 -12.98
N LEU A 21 18.16 36.03 -12.67
CA LEU A 21 19.20 35.29 -11.97
C LEU A 21 20.27 34.94 -13.00
N SER A 22 21.47 35.54 -12.82
CA SER A 22 22.60 35.40 -13.70
C SER A 22 22.93 33.93 -13.97
N PRO A 23 23.42 33.56 -15.17
CA PRO A 23 23.82 32.18 -15.49
C PRO A 23 24.87 31.60 -14.53
N LEU A 24 25.45 32.42 -13.67
CA LEU A 24 26.36 31.95 -12.61
C LEU A 24 25.62 31.30 -11.43
N ALA A 25 24.40 31.72 -11.09
CA ALA A 25 23.64 31.16 -10.02
C ALA A 25 23.04 29.77 -10.35
N GLN A 26 22.81 29.48 -11.61
CA GLN A 26 22.35 28.19 -12.08
C GLN A 26 23.40 27.07 -11.99
N ARG A 27 24.69 27.43 -11.90
CA ARG A 27 25.80 26.46 -11.78
C ARG A 27 26.00 25.97 -10.32
N LEU A 28 25.40 26.62 -9.35
CA LEU A 28 25.59 26.29 -7.93
C LEU A 28 24.41 25.45 -7.33
N LEU A 29 23.34 25.26 -8.09
CA LEU A 29 22.29 24.34 -7.67
C LEU A 29 22.71 22.92 -8.07
N PRO A 30 22.87 21.99 -7.13
CA PRO A 30 23.06 20.60 -7.50
C PRO A 30 21.83 20.19 -8.34
N SER A 31 22.09 19.71 -9.55
CA SER A 31 21.03 19.10 -10.35
C SER A 31 20.41 18.00 -9.50
N ALA A 32 19.20 18.20 -9.05
CA ALA A 32 18.40 17.13 -8.47
C ALA A 32 18.17 16.13 -9.62
N GLN A 33 19.08 15.19 -9.78
CA GLN A 33 18.85 14.04 -10.63
C GLN A 33 17.70 13.29 -9.94
N ALA A 34 16.53 13.37 -10.53
CA ALA A 34 15.46 12.48 -10.17
C ALA A 34 16.02 11.06 -10.33
N GLN A 35 16.25 10.39 -9.21
CA GLN A 35 16.66 9.00 -9.19
C GLN A 35 15.49 8.24 -9.79
N THR A 36 15.59 7.90 -11.08
CA THR A 36 14.60 7.04 -11.73
C THR A 36 14.60 5.73 -10.95
N ALA A 37 13.54 5.49 -10.19
CA ALA A 37 13.33 4.21 -9.56
C ALA A 37 13.48 3.14 -10.66
N ALA A 38 14.30 2.12 -10.40
CA ALA A 38 14.45 1.02 -11.33
C ALA A 38 13.07 0.47 -11.66
N ALA A 39 12.79 0.29 -12.96
CA ALA A 39 11.54 -0.33 -13.38
C ALA A 39 11.39 -1.68 -12.67
N PRO A 40 10.19 -2.00 -12.18
CA PRO A 40 9.96 -3.31 -11.56
C PRO A 40 10.31 -4.41 -12.58
N PRO A 41 10.82 -5.57 -12.10
CA PRO A 41 11.19 -6.66 -12.98
C PRO A 41 10.00 -7.09 -13.83
N ALA A 42 10.25 -7.42 -15.11
CA ALA A 42 9.22 -7.91 -16.00
C ALA A 42 8.60 -9.20 -15.44
N LEU A 43 7.27 -9.29 -15.47
CA LEU A 43 6.57 -10.51 -15.06
C LEU A 43 6.86 -11.61 -16.07
N THR A 44 7.15 -12.80 -15.55
CA THR A 44 7.28 -14.03 -16.37
C THR A 44 6.08 -14.92 -16.12
N PRO A 45 5.59 -15.66 -17.14
CA PRO A 45 4.53 -16.65 -16.95
C PRO A 45 4.94 -17.70 -15.91
N MET A 46 4.06 -17.99 -14.94
CA MET A 46 4.32 -18.97 -13.89
C MET A 46 3.02 -19.64 -13.44
N ILE A 47 3.14 -20.86 -12.94
CA ILE A 47 2.07 -21.58 -12.25
C ILE A 47 2.53 -21.79 -10.82
N ILE A 48 1.68 -21.44 -9.84
CA ILE A 48 1.98 -21.56 -8.41
C ILE A 48 0.94 -22.47 -7.80
N ASP A 49 1.37 -23.60 -7.26
CA ASP A 49 0.52 -24.42 -6.40
C ASP A 49 0.48 -23.81 -4.99
N VAL A 50 -0.50 -22.94 -4.77
CA VAL A 50 -0.64 -22.22 -3.50
C VAL A 50 -0.98 -23.16 -2.36
N ALA A 51 -1.71 -24.25 -2.62
CA ALA A 51 -2.06 -25.23 -1.58
C ALA A 51 -0.82 -25.98 -1.08
N ALA A 52 0.15 -26.27 -1.95
CA ALA A 52 1.39 -26.96 -1.58
C ALA A 52 2.37 -26.11 -0.75
N LEU A 53 2.27 -24.77 -0.81
CA LEU A 53 3.19 -23.90 -0.07
C LEU A 53 3.08 -24.10 1.45
N LYS A 54 4.23 -24.15 2.13
CA LYS A 54 4.36 -24.27 3.58
C LYS A 54 5.04 -23.02 4.17
N ASP A 55 4.98 -22.86 5.49
CA ASP A 55 5.66 -21.77 6.21
C ASP A 55 7.14 -21.62 5.80
N ALA A 56 7.83 -22.75 5.59
CA ALA A 56 9.25 -22.76 5.22
C ALA A 56 9.52 -22.15 3.82
N ASP A 57 8.52 -22.11 2.95
CA ASP A 57 8.65 -21.59 1.59
C ASP A 57 8.45 -20.06 1.53
N LEU A 58 8.02 -19.44 2.65
CA LEU A 58 7.72 -18.03 2.77
C LEU A 58 8.70 -17.35 3.73
N ALA A 59 9.05 -16.11 3.42
CA ALA A 59 9.93 -15.32 4.28
C ALA A 59 9.20 -14.83 5.55
N ALA A 60 9.96 -14.68 6.64
CA ALA A 60 9.48 -14.01 7.84
C ALA A 60 9.17 -12.53 7.53
N THR A 61 8.20 -11.98 8.23
CA THR A 61 7.87 -10.55 8.17
C THR A 61 8.21 -9.89 9.51
N SER A 62 7.97 -8.58 9.62
CA SER A 62 8.05 -7.86 10.90
C SER A 62 7.01 -8.33 11.92
N ASN A 63 5.91 -8.93 11.47
CA ASN A 63 4.96 -9.63 12.34
C ASN A 63 5.45 -11.09 12.53
N PRO A 64 5.80 -11.49 13.76
CA PRO A 64 6.42 -12.81 14.01
C PRO A 64 5.52 -13.99 13.62
N ASP A 65 4.18 -13.80 13.63
CA ASP A 65 3.23 -14.86 13.28
C ASP A 65 2.80 -14.82 11.80
N LEU A 66 3.39 -13.95 10.99
CA LEU A 66 3.10 -13.84 9.57
C LEU A 66 4.32 -14.20 8.72
N ARG A 67 4.12 -15.10 7.76
CA ARG A 67 5.02 -15.40 6.67
C ARG A 67 4.44 -14.86 5.37
N SER A 68 5.27 -14.36 4.48
CA SER A 68 4.82 -13.81 3.20
C SER A 68 5.82 -14.05 2.08
N LYS A 69 5.31 -14.32 0.89
CA LYS A 69 6.11 -14.44 -0.33
C LYS A 69 5.41 -13.71 -1.47
N PRO A 70 5.96 -12.59 -1.94
CA PRO A 70 5.45 -11.93 -3.13
C PRO A 70 5.81 -12.75 -4.38
N PHE A 71 4.85 -12.90 -5.27
CA PHE A 71 4.98 -13.55 -6.58
C PHE A 71 4.82 -12.56 -7.72
N VAL A 72 4.03 -11.52 -7.51
CA VAL A 72 3.84 -10.43 -8.46
C VAL A 72 4.14 -9.11 -7.75
N VAL A 73 5.03 -8.32 -8.35
CA VAL A 73 5.35 -6.97 -7.90
C VAL A 73 5.40 -6.09 -9.15
N THR A 74 4.48 -5.13 -9.24
CA THR A 74 4.38 -4.18 -10.33
C THR A 74 4.14 -2.78 -9.77
N GLU A 75 4.15 -1.77 -10.60
CA GLU A 75 3.77 -0.40 -10.23
C GLU A 75 2.27 -0.26 -9.87
N TYR A 76 1.43 -1.21 -10.30
CA TYR A 76 -0.02 -1.17 -10.09
C TYR A 76 -0.47 -1.96 -8.86
N GLY A 77 0.32 -2.93 -8.42
CA GLY A 77 -0.05 -3.75 -7.27
C GLY A 77 0.94 -4.87 -7.00
N THR A 78 0.70 -5.54 -5.88
CA THR A 78 1.43 -6.75 -5.49
C THR A 78 0.47 -7.91 -5.29
N LEU A 79 0.93 -9.12 -5.58
CA LEU A 79 0.28 -10.36 -5.19
C LEU A 79 1.26 -11.19 -4.37
N ALA A 80 0.85 -11.58 -3.18
CA ALA A 80 1.63 -12.44 -2.30
C ALA A 80 0.79 -13.59 -1.76
N VAL A 81 1.45 -14.69 -1.41
CA VAL A 81 0.86 -15.70 -0.52
C VAL A 81 1.32 -15.38 0.89
N GLN A 82 0.37 -15.42 1.82
CA GLN A 82 0.59 -15.16 3.24
C GLN A 82 0.10 -16.34 4.06
N ILE A 83 0.85 -16.70 5.11
CA ILE A 83 0.46 -17.74 6.08
C ILE A 83 0.65 -17.15 7.48
N GLY A 84 -0.41 -17.13 8.28
CA GLY A 84 -0.34 -16.68 9.66
C GLY A 84 -1.63 -16.09 10.21
N ASN A 85 -1.57 -15.78 11.51
CA ASN A 85 -2.62 -15.05 12.21
C ASN A 85 -2.11 -13.63 12.45
N VAL A 86 -2.82 -12.64 11.95
CA VAL A 86 -2.34 -11.25 11.94
C VAL A 86 -3.15 -10.42 12.92
N ALA A 87 -2.48 -9.57 13.69
CA ALA A 87 -3.13 -8.60 14.57
C ALA A 87 -3.99 -7.61 13.78
N LYS A 88 -5.02 -7.07 14.42
CA LYS A 88 -5.91 -6.07 13.82
C LYS A 88 -5.13 -4.85 13.37
N HIS A 89 -5.35 -4.41 12.15
CA HIS A 89 -4.65 -3.27 11.55
C HIS A 89 -5.45 -2.67 10.40
N PHE A 90 -4.91 -1.61 9.79
CA PHE A 90 -5.38 -1.05 8.54
C PHE A 90 -4.22 -0.56 7.68
N HIS A 91 -4.49 -0.36 6.39
CA HIS A 91 -3.60 0.28 5.42
C HIS A 91 -4.18 1.64 5.03
N ALA A 92 -3.42 2.72 5.22
CA ALA A 92 -3.92 4.07 4.92
C ALA A 92 -4.01 4.33 3.41
N ASN A 93 -3.13 3.73 2.61
CA ASN A 93 -2.95 4.05 1.20
C ASN A 93 -3.31 2.90 0.25
N ALA A 94 -3.22 1.65 0.70
CA ALA A 94 -3.50 0.49 -0.14
C ALA A 94 -4.88 -0.12 0.15
N HIS A 95 -5.60 -0.49 -0.91
CA HIS A 95 -6.70 -1.46 -0.83
C HIS A 95 -6.10 -2.86 -0.74
N GLU A 96 -6.78 -3.77 -0.06
CA GLU A 96 -6.38 -5.16 -0.01
C GLU A 96 -7.52 -6.07 -0.45
N ILE A 97 -7.17 -7.11 -1.20
CA ILE A 97 -8.09 -8.20 -1.53
C ILE A 97 -7.44 -9.49 -1.03
N GLN A 98 -8.17 -10.26 -0.25
CA GLN A 98 -7.69 -11.55 0.25
C GLN A 98 -8.60 -12.68 -0.20
N TYR A 99 -8.02 -13.71 -0.79
CA TYR A 99 -8.70 -14.98 -1.02
C TYR A 99 -8.19 -16.01 -0.02
N ILE A 100 -9.09 -16.53 0.80
CA ILE A 100 -8.75 -17.51 1.85
C ILE A 100 -8.60 -18.88 1.22
N VAL A 101 -7.41 -19.46 1.33
CA VAL A 101 -7.04 -20.78 0.80
C VAL A 101 -7.19 -21.84 1.86
N GLU A 102 -6.70 -21.58 3.09
CA GLU A 102 -6.74 -22.50 4.22
C GLU A 102 -7.03 -21.74 5.52
N GLY A 103 -7.43 -22.47 6.55
CA GLY A 103 -7.76 -21.94 7.86
C GLY A 103 -9.20 -21.45 7.95
N SER A 104 -9.79 -21.61 9.14
CA SER A 104 -11.13 -21.10 9.47
C SER A 104 -11.11 -20.43 10.83
N GLY A 105 -12.00 -19.48 11.04
CA GLY A 105 -12.10 -18.75 12.29
C GLY A 105 -12.79 -17.42 12.10
N THR A 106 -12.40 -16.40 12.86
CA THR A 106 -12.96 -15.07 12.75
C THR A 106 -11.89 -14.02 12.48
N ALA A 107 -12.29 -12.92 11.84
CA ALA A 107 -11.48 -11.74 11.63
C ALA A 107 -12.32 -10.46 11.72
N TRP A 108 -11.69 -9.35 12.01
CA TRP A 108 -12.31 -8.04 11.85
C TRP A 108 -12.39 -7.66 10.38
N LEU A 109 -13.52 -7.08 9.98
CA LEU A 109 -13.72 -6.40 8.72
C LEU A 109 -14.56 -5.14 9.00
N GLY A 110 -13.90 -3.99 8.98
CA GLY A 110 -14.46 -2.75 9.52
C GLY A 110 -14.65 -2.84 11.04
N ASN A 111 -15.87 -2.59 11.49
CA ASN A 111 -16.24 -2.58 12.91
C ASN A 111 -16.83 -3.90 13.40
N GLU A 112 -16.87 -4.94 12.57
CA GLU A 112 -17.50 -6.21 12.90
C GLU A 112 -16.53 -7.36 12.78
N ARG A 113 -16.67 -8.35 13.66
CA ARG A 113 -16.04 -9.65 13.49
C ARG A 113 -16.88 -10.51 12.56
N LYS A 114 -16.25 -11.10 11.59
CA LYS A 114 -16.87 -11.98 10.61
C LYS A 114 -16.23 -13.36 10.65
N GLU A 115 -17.02 -14.38 10.43
CA GLU A 115 -16.47 -15.71 10.14
C GLU A 115 -15.81 -15.71 8.78
N ILE A 116 -14.62 -16.32 8.71
CA ILE A 116 -13.87 -16.51 7.48
C ILE A 116 -13.46 -17.98 7.35
N ARG A 117 -13.48 -18.47 6.12
CA ARG A 117 -13.15 -19.86 5.78
C ARG A 117 -12.63 -19.96 4.36
N PRO A 118 -12.02 -21.09 3.98
CA PRO A 118 -11.56 -21.32 2.61
C PRO A 118 -12.65 -21.05 1.55
N GLY A 119 -12.23 -20.45 0.45
CA GLY A 119 -13.11 -20.06 -0.67
C GLY A 119 -13.73 -18.66 -0.52
N MET A 120 -13.53 -17.97 0.60
CA MET A 120 -14.01 -16.59 0.75
C MET A 120 -13.04 -15.58 0.15
N LEU A 121 -13.62 -14.56 -0.49
CA LEU A 121 -12.93 -13.38 -0.98
C LEU A 121 -13.30 -12.19 -0.09
N LEU A 122 -12.29 -11.57 0.51
CA LEU A 122 -12.43 -10.35 1.29
C LEU A 122 -12.00 -9.17 0.44
N VAL A 123 -12.82 -8.13 0.36
CA VAL A 123 -12.47 -6.85 -0.26
C VAL A 123 -12.34 -5.82 0.84
N ILE A 124 -11.16 -5.28 1.01
CA ILE A 124 -10.76 -4.43 2.13
C ILE A 124 -10.31 -3.08 1.56
N PRO A 125 -11.19 -2.07 1.52
CA PRO A 125 -10.81 -0.73 1.11
C PRO A 125 -9.73 -0.16 2.05
N ARG A 126 -8.87 0.72 1.52
CA ARG A 126 -7.91 1.47 2.34
C ARG A 126 -8.61 2.13 3.53
N GLY A 127 -7.93 2.21 4.67
CA GLY A 127 -8.48 2.72 5.92
C GLY A 127 -9.41 1.76 6.66
N THR A 128 -9.77 0.62 6.07
CA THR A 128 -10.64 -0.36 6.72
C THR A 128 -9.84 -1.20 7.72
N HIS A 129 -10.26 -1.20 8.98
CA HIS A 129 -9.71 -2.12 9.99
C HIS A 129 -10.01 -3.56 9.60
N HIS A 130 -9.02 -4.43 9.67
CA HIS A 130 -9.15 -5.83 9.30
C HIS A 130 -8.15 -6.73 10.02
N ALA A 131 -8.17 -8.02 9.71
CA ALA A 131 -7.40 -9.05 10.41
C ALA A 131 -7.82 -9.19 11.90
N GLY A 132 -6.89 -9.19 12.86
CA GLY A 132 -7.21 -9.60 14.23
C GLY A 132 -7.77 -11.01 14.23
N THR A 133 -7.12 -11.90 13.47
CA THR A 133 -7.59 -13.25 13.19
C THR A 133 -7.51 -14.13 14.43
N GLU A 134 -8.59 -14.87 14.69
CA GLU A 134 -8.66 -15.93 15.69
C GLU A 134 -9.03 -17.22 14.97
N ALA A 135 -8.04 -18.06 14.77
CA ALA A 135 -8.23 -19.32 14.07
C ALA A 135 -8.95 -20.33 14.96
N SER A 136 -10.02 -20.94 14.45
CA SER A 136 -10.68 -22.08 15.06
C SER A 136 -10.09 -23.41 14.56
N SER A 137 -9.45 -23.41 13.39
CA SER A 137 -8.70 -24.54 12.87
C SER A 137 -7.59 -24.08 11.95
N GLY A 138 -6.37 -24.61 12.16
CA GLY A 138 -5.19 -24.34 11.37
C GLY A 138 -4.72 -22.87 11.44
N ARG A 139 -3.74 -22.54 10.62
CA ARG A 139 -3.32 -21.17 10.37
C ARG A 139 -3.97 -20.68 9.07
N PHE A 140 -4.29 -19.41 9.01
CA PHE A 140 -4.80 -18.84 7.77
C PHE A 140 -3.72 -18.83 6.69
N LYS A 141 -4.09 -19.29 5.50
CA LYS A 141 -3.34 -19.11 4.26
C LYS A 141 -4.21 -18.31 3.31
N ALA A 142 -3.67 -17.23 2.78
CA ALA A 142 -4.40 -16.37 1.87
C ALA A 142 -3.51 -15.93 0.69
N ILE A 143 -4.16 -15.71 -0.46
CA ILE A 143 -3.61 -14.88 -1.51
C ILE A 143 -3.99 -13.45 -1.17
N ALA A 144 -3.00 -12.57 -1.00
CA ALA A 144 -3.19 -11.16 -0.70
C ALA A 144 -2.75 -10.30 -1.89
N ILE A 145 -3.66 -9.44 -2.35
CA ILE A 145 -3.42 -8.47 -3.43
C ILE A 145 -3.52 -7.08 -2.84
N LYS A 146 -2.50 -6.24 -3.08
CA LYS A 146 -2.48 -4.84 -2.63
C LYS A 146 -2.50 -3.91 -3.83
N LEU A 147 -3.36 -2.90 -3.79
CA LEU A 147 -3.61 -1.93 -4.86
C LEU A 147 -3.68 -0.50 -4.29
N PRO A 148 -2.73 0.38 -4.58
CA PRO A 148 -1.43 0.16 -5.25
C PRO A 148 -0.51 -0.76 -4.43
N PRO A 149 0.74 -1.00 -4.87
CA PRO A 149 1.73 -1.74 -4.08
C PRO A 149 1.83 -1.12 -2.68
N GLN A 150 1.76 -1.97 -1.65
CA GLN A 150 1.84 -1.49 -0.28
C GLN A 150 3.28 -1.07 0.06
N ASP A 151 3.44 0.16 0.57
CA ASP A 151 4.65 0.54 1.29
C ASP A 151 4.79 -0.34 2.55
N PRO A 152 5.96 -0.89 2.87
CA PRO A 152 6.17 -1.66 4.09
C PRO A 152 5.77 -0.92 5.38
N LYS A 153 5.74 0.42 5.36
CA LYS A 153 5.31 1.27 6.48
C LYS A 153 3.81 1.53 6.51
N ASP A 154 3.05 1.15 5.47
CA ASP A 154 1.61 1.37 5.38
C ASP A 154 0.81 0.28 6.13
N THR A 155 1.23 -0.03 7.36
CA THR A 155 0.49 -0.91 8.26
C THR A 155 0.42 -0.25 9.63
N THR A 156 -0.80 0.09 10.05
CA THR A 156 -1.06 0.66 11.37
C THR A 156 -1.83 -0.34 12.20
N PHE A 157 -1.20 -0.87 13.24
CA PHE A 157 -1.84 -1.77 14.19
C PHE A 157 -2.77 -0.99 15.11
N VAL A 158 -3.90 -1.61 15.46
CA VAL A 158 -4.94 -1.05 16.32
C VAL A 158 -5.34 -2.07 17.40
N ASN A 159 -5.69 -1.54 18.56
CA ASN A 159 -6.17 -2.34 19.69
C ASN A 159 -7.66 -2.71 19.55
#